data_01cc22725f5621381f992cca55639699
#
_entry.id   01cc22725f5621381f992cca55639699
#
_cell.length_a   1.000
_cell.length_b   1.000
_cell.length_c   1.000
_cell.angle_alpha   90.00
_cell.angle_beta   90.00
_cell.angle_gamma   90.00
#
_symmetry.space_group_name_H-M   'P 1'
#
loop_
_entity.id
_entity.type
_entity.pdbx_description
1 polymer ?
#
loop_
_entity_poly.entity_id
_entity_poly.type
_entity_poly.pdbx_seq_one_letter_code
_entity_poly.pdbx_strand_id
1 'polypeptide(L)'
;MTQSAVSREIKKLEEQLGQPLFHRVNRTLQLTQAGEELYRAVDEALALIDAATDRLAGVERSLTVTTTIPLASLWLVPRLPRFTQRQPAIDVRIVASNDVLDLVQAHMDIAIRYASPGGAAPPGRPLVGYSTFPVCTPALMRDPARPLRTFADLAQHVLLEFETTVHGRPWYDWEQWFSAVKVAKFKPAGRQRFSHYDQVVEAAMAGSGVAIGKRPHLNSKLQAGTLCAPFGTHGVASLGSFHVVVAPSATGRGAVGDAFVAWLRSEVRRDERAMAKKRD
;
A
#
# COMPACT_ATOMS: atom_id res chain seq x y z
N MET A 1 -13.16 33.29 -5.71
CA MET A 1 -12.04 34.02 -6.35
C MET A 1 -12.02 33.67 -7.83
N THR A 2 -11.76 34.65 -8.71
CA THR A 2 -11.62 34.41 -10.17
C THR A 2 -10.20 33.98 -10.50
N GLN A 3 -10.01 33.23 -11.61
CA GLN A 3 -8.69 32.74 -12.06
C GLN A 3 -7.67 33.90 -12.24
N SER A 4 -8.14 35.06 -12.69
CA SER A 4 -7.32 36.28 -12.87
C SER A 4 -6.83 36.84 -11.53
N ALA A 5 -7.65 36.77 -10.47
CA ALA A 5 -7.27 37.23 -9.14
C ALA A 5 -6.18 36.33 -8.54
N VAL A 6 -6.35 35.01 -8.65
CA VAL A 6 -5.35 34.02 -8.18
C VAL A 6 -4.01 34.22 -8.90
N SER A 7 -4.03 34.35 -10.23
CA SER A 7 -2.81 34.57 -11.02
C SER A 7 -2.06 35.87 -10.62
N ARG A 8 -2.78 36.91 -10.24
CA ARG A 8 -2.19 38.16 -9.79
C ARG A 8 -1.52 38.05 -8.43
N GLU A 9 -2.15 37.34 -7.50
CA GLU A 9 -1.57 37.10 -6.16
C GLU A 9 -0.34 36.18 -6.23
N ILE A 10 -0.37 35.16 -7.07
CA ILE A 10 0.81 34.30 -7.32
C ILE A 10 1.96 35.16 -7.89
N LYS A 11 1.71 36.00 -8.86
CA LYS A 11 2.75 36.86 -9.43
C LYS A 11 3.36 37.80 -8.41
N LYS A 12 2.56 38.40 -7.52
CA LYS A 12 3.08 39.22 -6.42
C LYS A 12 3.97 38.40 -5.47
N LEU A 13 3.57 37.16 -5.17
CA LEU A 13 4.36 36.28 -4.32
C LEU A 13 5.71 35.91 -4.97
N GLU A 14 5.72 35.61 -6.27
CA GLU A 14 6.95 35.39 -7.04
C GLU A 14 7.87 36.64 -7.05
N GLU A 15 7.29 37.83 -7.20
CA GLU A 15 8.02 39.10 -7.14
C GLU A 15 8.65 39.35 -5.75
N GLN A 16 7.93 38.99 -4.65
CA GLN A 16 8.44 39.11 -3.28
C GLN A 16 9.56 38.13 -2.98
N LEU A 17 9.46 36.92 -3.51
CA LEU A 17 10.45 35.85 -3.31
C LEU A 17 11.65 35.97 -4.25
N GLY A 18 11.54 36.77 -5.30
CA GLY A 18 12.57 36.95 -6.32
C GLY A 18 12.81 35.70 -7.18
N GLN A 19 11.88 34.74 -7.13
CA GLN A 19 11.98 33.46 -7.85
C GLN A 19 10.61 33.03 -8.41
N PRO A 20 10.55 32.49 -9.64
CA PRO A 20 9.32 31.93 -10.20
C PRO A 20 8.94 30.63 -9.46
N LEU A 21 7.67 30.50 -9.10
CA LEU A 21 7.11 29.28 -8.49
C LEU A 21 6.49 28.35 -9.54
N PHE A 22 6.14 28.92 -10.71
CA PHE A 22 5.53 28.17 -11.81
C PHE A 22 6.29 28.43 -13.12
N HIS A 23 6.33 27.41 -13.96
CA HIS A 23 6.78 27.51 -15.34
C HIS A 23 5.79 26.84 -16.29
N ARG A 24 5.79 27.25 -17.56
CA ARG A 24 4.92 26.66 -18.58
C ARG A 24 5.70 25.66 -19.42
N VAL A 25 5.23 24.42 -19.44
CA VAL A 25 5.74 23.35 -20.29
C VAL A 25 4.60 22.84 -21.16
N ASN A 26 4.72 22.89 -22.47
CA ASN A 26 3.73 22.36 -23.42
C ASN A 26 2.27 22.81 -23.12
N ARG A 27 2.07 24.11 -22.84
CA ARG A 27 0.78 24.73 -22.45
C ARG A 27 0.22 24.27 -21.09
N THR A 28 0.94 23.50 -20.31
CA THR A 28 0.59 23.16 -18.94
C THR A 28 1.39 24.00 -17.95
N LEU A 29 0.78 24.31 -16.81
CA LEU A 29 1.43 24.99 -15.71
C LEU A 29 2.03 23.92 -14.78
N GLN A 30 3.34 24.04 -14.51
CA GLN A 30 4.06 23.13 -13.61
C GLN A 30 4.79 23.93 -12.54
N LEU A 31 4.98 23.34 -11.36
CA LEU A 31 5.78 23.93 -10.31
C LEU A 31 7.27 23.93 -10.70
N THR A 32 7.99 24.97 -10.32
CA THR A 32 9.44 24.99 -10.28
C THR A 32 9.93 24.26 -9.02
N GLN A 33 11.24 24.07 -8.88
CA GLN A 33 11.81 23.50 -7.64
C GLN A 33 11.45 24.38 -6.42
N ALA A 34 11.55 25.70 -6.55
CA ALA A 34 11.12 26.65 -5.50
C ALA A 34 9.60 26.57 -5.24
N GLY A 35 8.81 26.39 -6.31
CA GLY A 35 7.37 26.15 -6.21
C GLY A 35 7.01 24.89 -5.46
N GLU A 36 7.70 23.78 -5.71
CA GLU A 36 7.49 22.51 -4.99
C GLU A 36 7.88 22.61 -3.51
N GLU A 37 8.94 23.33 -3.20
CA GLU A 37 9.39 23.56 -1.83
C GLU A 37 8.37 24.39 -1.05
N LEU A 38 7.92 25.52 -1.64
CA LEU A 38 6.89 26.36 -1.03
C LEU A 38 5.55 25.64 -0.93
N TYR A 39 5.13 24.90 -1.96
CA TYR A 39 3.89 24.13 -1.94
C TYR A 39 3.88 23.14 -0.77
N ARG A 40 4.97 22.39 -0.58
CA ARG A 40 5.09 21.46 0.57
C ARG A 40 4.97 22.19 1.91
N ALA A 41 5.69 23.31 2.08
CA ALA A 41 5.63 24.07 3.31
C ALA A 41 4.24 24.66 3.60
N VAL A 42 3.53 25.11 2.57
CA VAL A 42 2.15 25.63 2.70
C VAL A 42 1.17 24.50 3.00
N ASP A 43 1.29 23.36 2.32
CA ASP A 43 0.44 22.18 2.57
C ASP A 43 0.59 21.67 4.01
N GLU A 44 1.82 21.61 4.51
CA GLU A 44 2.14 21.28 5.91
C GLU A 44 1.54 22.30 6.89
N ALA A 45 1.66 23.59 6.60
CA ALA A 45 1.11 24.65 7.45
C ALA A 45 -0.41 24.62 7.51
N LEU A 46 -1.09 24.40 6.38
CA LEU A 46 -2.54 24.25 6.32
C LEU A 46 -3.01 23.00 7.08
N ALA A 47 -2.30 21.88 6.95
CA ALA A 47 -2.61 20.69 7.73
C ALA A 47 -2.48 20.89 9.25
N LEU A 48 -1.51 21.72 9.69
CA LEU A 48 -1.35 22.14 11.10
C LEU A 48 -2.54 22.99 11.57
N ILE A 49 -2.97 23.95 10.74
CA ILE A 49 -4.11 24.82 11.05
C ILE A 49 -5.40 23.98 11.15
N ASP A 50 -5.64 23.09 10.17
CA ASP A 50 -6.80 22.19 10.18
C ASP A 50 -6.80 21.31 11.43
N ALA A 51 -5.67 20.71 11.79
CA ALA A 51 -5.54 19.90 13.01
C ALA A 51 -5.76 20.72 14.29
N ALA A 52 -5.35 21.99 14.31
CA ALA A 52 -5.61 22.90 15.44
C ALA A 52 -7.10 23.29 15.53
N THR A 53 -7.73 23.54 14.38
CA THR A 53 -9.16 23.87 14.27
C THR A 53 -10.02 22.69 14.73
N ASP A 54 -9.69 21.47 14.31
CA ASP A 54 -10.37 20.25 14.73
C ASP A 54 -10.29 20.05 16.26
N ARG A 55 -9.11 20.33 16.86
CA ARG A 55 -8.94 20.28 18.32
C ARG A 55 -9.79 21.31 19.05
N LEU A 56 -9.85 22.54 18.52
CA LEU A 56 -10.66 23.63 19.10
C LEU A 56 -12.16 23.37 18.95
N ALA A 57 -12.56 22.70 17.87
CA ALA A 57 -13.94 22.29 17.63
C ALA A 57 -14.37 21.08 18.48
N GLY A 58 -13.48 20.55 19.34
CA GLY A 58 -13.76 19.35 20.16
C GLY A 58 -13.81 18.06 19.33
N VAL A 59 -13.34 18.07 18.09
CA VAL A 59 -13.23 16.90 17.22
C VAL A 59 -11.94 16.12 17.57
N GLU A 60 -11.82 15.70 18.84
CA GLU A 60 -10.70 14.83 19.31
C GLU A 60 -10.74 13.41 18.70
N ARG A 61 -11.51 13.20 17.65
CA ARG A 61 -11.84 11.87 17.13
C ARG A 61 -11.37 11.62 15.71
N SER A 62 -10.48 12.42 15.18
CA SER A 62 -9.88 12.15 13.89
C SER A 62 -8.60 11.31 14.05
N LEU A 63 -8.39 10.33 13.17
CA LEU A 63 -7.22 9.47 13.14
C LEU A 63 -6.68 9.41 11.72
N THR A 64 -5.46 9.90 11.52
CA THR A 64 -4.78 9.84 10.22
C THR A 64 -3.80 8.67 10.18
N VAL A 65 -4.08 7.73 9.29
CA VAL A 65 -3.28 6.50 9.14
C VAL A 65 -2.61 6.49 7.79
N THR A 66 -1.30 6.28 7.75
CA THR A 66 -0.57 6.11 6.50
C THR A 66 -0.08 4.68 6.32
N THR A 67 -0.13 4.20 5.08
CA THR A 67 0.38 2.87 4.71
C THR A 67 0.70 2.81 3.23
N THR A 68 1.27 1.67 2.77
CA THR A 68 1.53 1.47 1.35
C THR A 68 0.22 1.39 0.56
N ILE A 69 0.24 1.86 -0.70
CA ILE A 69 -0.94 1.84 -1.57
C ILE A 69 -1.58 0.43 -1.64
N PRO A 70 -0.83 -0.66 -1.86
CA PRO A 70 -1.43 -1.99 -1.91
C PRO A 70 -2.03 -2.46 -0.58
N LEU A 71 -1.41 -2.13 0.56
CA LEU A 71 -1.97 -2.52 1.86
C LEU A 71 -3.24 -1.73 2.17
N ALA A 72 -3.28 -0.44 1.81
CA ALA A 72 -4.48 0.37 1.93
C ALA A 72 -5.63 -0.24 1.13
N SER A 73 -5.48 -0.38 -0.19
CA SER A 73 -6.56 -0.78 -1.09
C SER A 73 -7.01 -2.22 -0.91
N LEU A 74 -6.08 -3.16 -0.75
CA LEU A 74 -6.40 -4.59 -0.76
C LEU A 74 -6.69 -5.18 0.63
N TRP A 75 -6.18 -4.55 1.70
CA TRP A 75 -6.31 -5.13 3.05
C TRP A 75 -7.02 -4.20 4.04
N LEU A 76 -6.61 -2.93 4.16
CA LEU A 76 -7.10 -2.04 5.21
C LEU A 76 -8.50 -1.52 4.90
N VAL A 77 -8.69 -0.85 3.75
CA VAL A 77 -9.96 -0.21 3.35
C VAL A 77 -11.14 -1.20 3.35
N PRO A 78 -11.03 -2.43 2.81
CA PRO A 78 -12.14 -3.39 2.88
C PRO A 78 -12.56 -3.79 4.31
N ARG A 79 -11.72 -3.52 5.31
CA ARG A 79 -11.95 -3.85 6.73
C ARG A 79 -12.43 -2.67 7.55
N LEU A 80 -12.20 -1.43 7.09
CA LEU A 80 -12.60 -0.21 7.80
C LEU A 80 -14.06 -0.17 8.25
N PRO A 81 -15.05 -0.65 7.47
CA PRO A 81 -16.44 -0.66 7.93
C PRO A 81 -16.65 -1.36 9.27
N ARG A 82 -15.82 -2.36 9.60
CA ARG A 82 -15.90 -3.03 10.92
C ARG A 82 -15.30 -2.20 12.05
N PHE A 83 -14.38 -1.29 11.75
CA PHE A 83 -13.88 -0.33 12.71
C PHE A 83 -14.89 0.79 12.95
N THR A 84 -15.38 1.41 11.88
CA THR A 84 -16.32 2.54 11.97
C THR A 84 -17.66 2.15 12.60
N GLN A 85 -18.13 0.91 12.39
CA GLN A 85 -19.30 0.37 13.09
C GLN A 85 -19.11 0.27 14.62
N ARG A 86 -17.89 -0.04 15.08
CA ARG A 86 -17.56 -0.13 16.52
C ARG A 86 -17.23 1.21 17.15
N GLN A 87 -16.73 2.12 16.33
CA GLN A 87 -16.24 3.44 16.74
C GLN A 87 -16.80 4.52 15.79
N PRO A 88 -18.14 4.70 15.76
CA PRO A 88 -18.78 5.59 14.78
C PRO A 88 -18.43 7.07 14.96
N ALA A 89 -17.88 7.41 16.10
CA ALA A 89 -17.49 8.76 16.45
C ALA A 89 -16.03 9.09 16.07
N ILE A 90 -15.29 8.12 15.46
CA ILE A 90 -13.91 8.32 15.02
C ILE A 90 -13.88 8.51 13.51
N ASP A 91 -13.43 9.67 13.06
CA ASP A 91 -13.13 9.94 11.67
C ASP A 91 -11.75 9.37 11.29
N VAL A 92 -11.71 8.49 10.30
CA VAL A 92 -10.46 7.86 9.86
C VAL A 92 -10.06 8.37 8.50
N ARG A 93 -8.91 9.03 8.43
CA ARG A 93 -8.26 9.45 7.19
C ARG A 93 -7.17 8.45 6.82
N ILE A 94 -7.23 7.87 5.63
CA ILE A 94 -6.20 6.97 5.10
C ILE A 94 -5.37 7.72 4.05
N VAL A 95 -4.06 7.80 4.29
CA VAL A 95 -3.09 8.36 3.35
C VAL A 95 -2.22 7.22 2.82
N ALA A 96 -2.50 6.81 1.59
CA ALA A 96 -1.77 5.73 0.93
C ALA A 96 -0.57 6.30 0.16
N SER A 97 0.66 5.96 0.60
CA SER A 97 1.91 6.33 -0.08
C SER A 97 2.95 5.24 0.11
N ASN A 98 3.75 4.99 -0.93
CA ASN A 98 4.90 4.10 -0.84
C ASN A 98 6.14 4.79 -0.26
N ASP A 99 6.13 6.10 -0.11
CA ASP A 99 7.22 6.87 0.46
C ASP A 99 7.32 6.68 1.97
N VAL A 100 8.54 6.73 2.48
CA VAL A 100 8.80 6.76 3.92
C VAL A 100 8.64 8.19 4.40
N LEU A 101 7.52 8.47 5.05
CA LEU A 101 7.21 9.79 5.58
C LEU A 101 7.68 9.91 7.04
N ASP A 102 8.20 11.08 7.42
CA ASP A 102 8.29 11.47 8.82
C ASP A 102 6.87 11.70 9.34
N LEU A 103 6.46 10.92 10.35
CA LEU A 103 5.08 10.93 10.83
C LEU A 103 4.73 12.25 11.54
N VAL A 104 5.70 12.89 12.17
CA VAL A 104 5.47 14.15 12.89
C VAL A 104 5.31 15.28 11.89
N GLN A 105 6.23 15.39 10.93
CA GLN A 105 6.19 16.42 9.90
C GLN A 105 4.98 16.26 8.98
N ALA A 106 4.63 15.02 8.63
CA ALA A 106 3.48 14.72 7.77
C ALA A 106 2.14 14.64 8.51
N HIS A 107 2.09 14.97 9.80
CA HIS A 107 0.88 14.95 10.65
C HIS A 107 0.10 13.62 10.60
N MET A 108 0.85 12.51 10.61
CA MET A 108 0.30 11.16 10.64
C MET A 108 0.29 10.62 12.06
N ASP A 109 -0.82 10.04 12.49
CA ASP A 109 -0.94 9.46 13.83
C ASP A 109 -0.37 8.03 13.87
N ILE A 110 -0.64 7.24 12.82
CA ILE A 110 -0.21 5.84 12.72
C ILE A 110 0.34 5.57 11.32
N ALA A 111 1.46 4.84 11.27
CA ALA A 111 1.95 4.25 10.04
C ALA A 111 1.93 2.72 10.10
N ILE A 112 1.54 2.08 9.00
CA ILE A 112 1.73 0.66 8.80
C ILE A 112 2.78 0.49 7.70
N ARG A 113 3.99 0.07 8.08
CA ARG A 113 5.15 0.03 7.19
C ARG A 113 5.77 -1.35 7.12
N TYR A 114 6.26 -1.67 5.95
CA TYR A 114 6.95 -2.92 5.67
C TYR A 114 8.40 -2.87 6.17
N ALA A 115 8.84 -3.96 6.80
CA ALA A 115 10.22 -4.21 7.16
C ALA A 115 10.75 -5.41 6.39
N SER A 116 11.81 -5.20 5.59
CA SER A 116 12.50 -6.29 4.90
C SER A 116 13.37 -7.11 5.84
N PRO A 117 13.60 -8.39 5.57
CA PRO A 117 14.55 -9.20 6.33
C PRO A 117 15.95 -8.57 6.26
N GLY A 118 16.61 -8.39 7.42
CA GLY A 118 17.94 -7.81 7.50
C GLY A 118 18.03 -6.29 7.26
N GLY A 119 16.91 -5.62 6.96
CA GLY A 119 16.80 -4.17 6.94
C GLY A 119 16.56 -3.59 8.34
N ALA A 120 16.79 -2.27 8.50
CA ALA A 120 16.38 -1.59 9.72
C ALA A 120 14.86 -1.73 9.89
N ALA A 121 14.41 -2.37 10.97
CA ALA A 121 13.02 -2.43 11.30
C ALA A 121 12.52 -1.01 11.62
N PRO A 122 11.35 -0.58 11.11
CA PRO A 122 10.78 0.69 11.55
C PRO A 122 10.58 0.65 13.06
N PRO A 123 10.67 1.80 13.73
CA PRO A 123 10.50 1.89 15.20
C PRO A 123 9.06 1.60 15.60
N GLY A 124 8.64 0.34 15.53
CA GLY A 124 7.26 -0.05 15.78
C GLY A 124 7.14 -1.53 16.13
N ARG A 125 5.90 -1.94 16.44
CA ARG A 125 5.62 -3.34 16.82
C ARG A 125 5.23 -4.15 15.57
N PRO A 126 5.73 -5.39 15.41
CA PRO A 126 5.28 -6.29 14.35
C PRO A 126 3.75 -6.45 14.38
N LEU A 127 3.14 -6.39 13.20
CA LEU A 127 1.71 -6.55 13.00
C LEU A 127 1.39 -7.89 12.36
N VAL A 128 1.98 -8.17 11.19
CA VAL A 128 1.71 -9.37 10.40
C VAL A 128 2.89 -9.71 9.50
N GLY A 129 3.17 -11.00 9.36
CA GLY A 129 4.18 -11.52 8.45
C GLY A 129 3.84 -11.24 6.98
N TYR A 130 4.88 -11.09 6.16
CA TYR A 130 4.77 -10.87 4.74
C TYR A 130 5.33 -12.06 3.98
N SER A 131 4.53 -12.63 3.10
CA SER A 131 4.93 -13.77 2.26
C SER A 131 4.39 -13.63 0.85
N THR A 132 5.09 -14.25 -0.09
CA THR A 132 4.75 -14.25 -1.52
C THR A 132 4.66 -15.66 -2.07
N PHE A 133 3.78 -15.84 -3.06
CA PHE A 133 3.53 -17.11 -3.71
C PHE A 133 2.75 -16.86 -5.02
N PRO A 134 2.86 -17.74 -6.03
CA PRO A 134 2.06 -17.62 -7.23
C PRO A 134 0.56 -17.74 -6.94
N VAL A 135 -0.24 -16.91 -7.63
CA VAL A 135 -1.70 -16.94 -7.58
C VAL A 135 -2.30 -16.81 -8.96
N CYS A 136 -3.44 -17.44 -9.15
CA CYS A 136 -4.26 -17.33 -10.36
C CYS A 136 -5.74 -17.62 -10.03
N THR A 137 -6.63 -17.50 -11.00
CA THR A 137 -8.00 -17.99 -10.83
C THR A 137 -8.07 -19.51 -10.76
N PRO A 138 -9.06 -20.09 -10.06
CA PRO A 138 -9.30 -21.53 -10.10
C PRO A 138 -9.57 -22.07 -11.51
N ALA A 139 -10.17 -21.27 -12.39
CA ALA A 139 -10.40 -21.63 -13.79
C ALA A 139 -9.07 -21.83 -14.54
N LEU A 140 -8.13 -20.89 -14.42
CA LEU A 140 -6.82 -21.00 -15.05
C LEU A 140 -6.03 -22.18 -14.51
N MET A 141 -6.07 -22.43 -13.20
CA MET A 141 -5.38 -23.56 -12.58
C MET A 141 -5.90 -24.92 -13.09
N ARG A 142 -7.21 -25.01 -13.41
CA ARG A 142 -7.87 -26.24 -13.85
C ARG A 142 -7.92 -26.41 -15.37
N ASP A 143 -7.38 -25.46 -16.16
CA ASP A 143 -7.39 -25.53 -17.62
C ASP A 143 -6.65 -26.81 -18.08
N PRO A 144 -7.33 -27.79 -18.71
CA PRO A 144 -6.70 -29.03 -19.11
C PRO A 144 -5.74 -28.83 -20.30
N ALA A 145 -5.92 -27.76 -21.10
CA ALA A 145 -5.06 -27.44 -22.21
C ALA A 145 -3.70 -26.85 -21.75
N ARG A 146 -3.66 -26.24 -20.60
CA ARG A 146 -2.46 -25.61 -20.02
C ARG A 146 -2.42 -25.90 -18.51
N PRO A 147 -2.06 -27.11 -18.10
CA PRO A 147 -2.06 -27.49 -16.70
C PRO A 147 -1.08 -26.59 -15.89
N LEU A 148 -1.42 -26.30 -14.65
CA LEU A 148 -0.58 -25.52 -13.73
C LEU A 148 -0.41 -26.33 -12.42
N ARG A 149 0.39 -27.41 -12.49
CA ARG A 149 0.61 -28.37 -11.41
C ARG A 149 2.01 -28.27 -10.82
N THR A 150 2.98 -27.89 -11.63
CA THR A 150 4.39 -27.79 -11.27
C THR A 150 4.93 -26.40 -11.60
N PHE A 151 6.08 -26.03 -11.05
CA PHE A 151 6.73 -24.76 -11.38
C PHE A 151 7.12 -24.65 -12.85
N ALA A 152 7.42 -25.78 -13.51
CA ALA A 152 7.74 -25.81 -14.92
C ALA A 152 6.56 -25.42 -15.81
N ASP A 153 5.33 -25.68 -15.37
CA ASP A 153 4.12 -25.35 -16.11
C ASP A 153 3.92 -23.82 -16.25
N LEU A 154 4.54 -23.02 -15.36
CA LEU A 154 4.54 -21.56 -15.49
C LEU A 154 5.05 -21.06 -16.84
N ALA A 155 5.90 -21.86 -17.53
CA ALA A 155 6.38 -21.55 -18.89
C ALA A 155 5.24 -21.44 -19.92
N GLN A 156 4.10 -22.10 -19.67
CA GLN A 156 2.94 -22.10 -20.56
C GLN A 156 1.97 -20.94 -20.28
N HIS A 157 2.24 -20.14 -19.26
CA HIS A 157 1.34 -19.09 -18.79
C HIS A 157 1.95 -17.69 -18.96
N VAL A 158 1.06 -16.69 -19.03
CA VAL A 158 1.44 -15.28 -18.95
C VAL A 158 1.79 -14.97 -17.50
N LEU A 159 2.94 -14.36 -17.25
CA LEU A 159 3.32 -13.86 -15.94
C LEU A 159 2.92 -12.39 -15.80
N LEU A 160 2.18 -12.08 -14.74
CA LEU A 160 1.77 -10.73 -14.41
C LEU A 160 2.80 -10.12 -13.47
N GLU A 161 3.35 -8.96 -13.83
CA GLU A 161 4.49 -8.34 -13.17
C GLU A 161 4.10 -6.97 -12.62
N PHE A 162 4.51 -6.71 -11.40
CA PHE A 162 4.47 -5.39 -10.80
C PHE A 162 5.80 -4.69 -11.08
N GLU A 163 5.75 -3.67 -11.94
CA GLU A 163 6.93 -2.94 -12.36
C GLU A 163 7.13 -1.71 -11.48
N THR A 164 7.75 -1.90 -10.33
CA THR A 164 8.17 -0.80 -9.48
C THR A 164 9.54 -1.05 -8.88
N THR A 165 10.28 0.03 -8.71
CA THR A 165 11.54 0.03 -7.97
C THR A 165 11.33 0.76 -6.66
N VAL A 166 11.76 0.14 -5.56
CA VAL A 166 11.85 0.80 -4.25
C VAL A 166 13.32 0.98 -3.94
N HIS A 167 13.75 2.22 -3.75
CA HIS A 167 15.17 2.59 -3.58
C HIS A 167 16.09 2.03 -4.69
N GLY A 168 15.63 2.10 -5.95
CA GLY A 168 16.41 1.64 -7.11
C GLY A 168 16.50 0.12 -7.27
N ARG A 169 15.78 -0.66 -6.44
CA ARG A 169 15.70 -2.12 -6.56
C ARG A 169 14.28 -2.55 -6.92
N PRO A 170 14.13 -3.57 -7.79
CA PRO A 170 12.81 -4.13 -8.08
C PRO A 170 12.12 -4.56 -6.79
N TRP A 171 10.86 -4.16 -6.62
CA TRP A 171 10.03 -4.66 -5.52
C TRP A 171 9.63 -6.09 -5.82
N TYR A 172 10.15 -7.03 -5.11
CA TYR A 172 9.99 -8.49 -5.19
C TYR A 172 9.18 -8.98 -6.40
N ASP A 173 9.92 -9.32 -7.45
CA ASP A 173 9.44 -9.79 -8.73
C ASP A 173 9.53 -11.32 -8.88
N TRP A 174 9.20 -11.82 -10.06
CA TRP A 174 9.30 -13.22 -10.40
C TRP A 174 10.73 -13.78 -10.28
N GLU A 175 11.75 -13.01 -10.61
CA GLU A 175 13.13 -13.47 -10.54
C GLU A 175 13.60 -13.67 -9.11
N GLN A 176 13.21 -12.77 -8.22
CA GLN A 176 13.49 -12.92 -6.79
C GLN A 176 12.72 -14.11 -6.22
N TRP A 177 11.47 -14.33 -6.64
CA TRP A 177 10.69 -15.49 -6.23
C TRP A 177 11.32 -16.79 -6.71
N PHE A 178 11.71 -16.89 -8.00
CA PHE A 178 12.42 -18.07 -8.54
C PHE A 178 13.69 -18.38 -7.75
N SER A 179 14.45 -17.34 -7.41
CA SER A 179 15.66 -17.49 -6.60
C SER A 179 15.34 -18.01 -5.19
N ALA A 180 14.31 -17.48 -4.53
CA ALA A 180 13.92 -17.85 -3.17
C ALA A 180 13.43 -19.31 -3.08
N VAL A 181 12.72 -19.80 -4.11
CA VAL A 181 12.21 -21.19 -4.16
C VAL A 181 13.12 -22.12 -4.96
N LYS A 182 14.30 -21.65 -5.42
CA LYS A 182 15.31 -22.40 -6.16
C LYS A 182 14.78 -23.05 -7.46
N VAL A 183 13.94 -22.33 -8.17
CA VAL A 183 13.41 -22.74 -9.48
C VAL A 183 14.31 -22.19 -10.60
N ALA A 184 14.66 -23.04 -11.55
CA ALA A 184 15.42 -22.63 -12.72
C ALA A 184 14.66 -21.58 -13.55
N LYS A 185 15.37 -20.62 -14.11
CA LYS A 185 14.79 -19.62 -15.01
C LYS A 185 14.26 -20.27 -16.27
N PHE A 186 13.10 -19.82 -16.73
CA PHE A 186 12.48 -20.25 -17.98
C PHE A 186 11.90 -19.04 -18.72
N LYS A 187 11.56 -19.22 -19.99
CA LYS A 187 10.84 -18.22 -20.80
C LYS A 187 9.34 -18.48 -20.65
N PRO A 188 8.55 -17.56 -20.08
CA PRO A 188 7.10 -17.71 -20.00
C PRO A 188 6.45 -17.51 -21.39
N ALA A 189 5.18 -17.92 -21.53
CA ALA A 189 4.39 -17.71 -22.74
C ALA A 189 4.20 -16.21 -23.06
N GLY A 190 4.21 -15.36 -22.04
CA GLY A 190 4.14 -13.91 -22.18
C GLY A 190 4.36 -13.20 -20.83
N ARG A 191 4.44 -11.88 -20.88
CA ARG A 191 4.52 -11.03 -19.70
C ARG A 191 3.58 -9.85 -19.86
N GLN A 192 2.86 -9.50 -18.80
CA GLN A 192 2.11 -8.25 -18.67
C GLN A 192 2.63 -7.49 -17.48
N ARG A 193 2.92 -6.19 -17.66
CA ARG A 193 3.54 -5.35 -16.65
C ARG A 193 2.61 -4.22 -16.25
N PHE A 194 2.58 -3.92 -14.96
CA PHE A 194 1.70 -2.94 -14.37
C PHE A 194 2.48 -2.05 -13.40
N SER A 195 2.19 -0.77 -13.41
CA SER A 195 2.79 0.22 -12.51
C SER A 195 2.24 0.15 -11.07
N HIS A 196 1.09 -0.52 -10.85
CA HIS A 196 0.45 -0.67 -9.55
C HIS A 196 0.10 -2.13 -9.25
N TYR A 197 0.32 -2.55 -8.00
CA TYR A 197 0.09 -3.94 -7.61
C TYR A 197 -1.39 -4.34 -7.59
N ASP A 198 -2.30 -3.43 -7.30
CA ASP A 198 -3.75 -3.66 -7.40
C ASP A 198 -4.18 -3.99 -8.84
N GLN A 199 -3.57 -3.36 -9.85
CA GLN A 199 -3.79 -3.71 -11.26
C GLN A 199 -3.32 -5.15 -11.58
N VAL A 200 -2.19 -5.59 -11.02
CA VAL A 200 -1.73 -6.99 -11.13
C VAL A 200 -2.77 -7.94 -10.54
N VAL A 201 -3.36 -7.59 -9.41
CA VAL A 201 -4.39 -8.39 -8.74
C VAL A 201 -5.67 -8.45 -9.57
N GLU A 202 -6.12 -7.33 -10.12
CA GLU A 202 -7.28 -7.28 -11.02
C GLU A 202 -7.06 -8.12 -12.29
N ALA A 203 -5.90 -8.01 -12.93
CA ALA A 203 -5.54 -8.84 -14.09
C ALA A 203 -5.52 -10.33 -13.74
N ALA A 204 -5.01 -10.69 -12.56
CA ALA A 204 -5.03 -12.07 -12.10
C ALA A 204 -6.46 -12.58 -11.86
N MET A 205 -7.35 -11.76 -11.27
CA MET A 205 -8.77 -12.10 -11.06
C MET A 205 -9.54 -12.19 -12.38
N ALA A 206 -9.15 -11.42 -13.39
CA ALA A 206 -9.70 -11.52 -14.75
C ALA A 206 -9.20 -12.76 -15.50
N GLY A 207 -8.29 -13.56 -14.92
CA GLY A 207 -7.75 -14.77 -15.57
C GLY A 207 -6.68 -14.49 -16.62
N SER A 208 -6.09 -13.28 -16.67
CA SER A 208 -5.08 -12.90 -17.67
C SER A 208 -3.76 -13.68 -17.54
N GLY A 209 -3.49 -14.26 -16.36
CA GLY A 209 -2.25 -14.98 -16.12
C GLY A 209 -2.02 -15.32 -14.65
N VAL A 210 -0.77 -15.62 -14.34
CA VAL A 210 -0.31 -15.94 -12.99
C VAL A 210 0.45 -14.74 -12.42
N ALA A 211 0.09 -14.32 -11.21
CA ALA A 211 0.73 -13.22 -10.49
C ALA A 211 1.52 -13.70 -9.28
N ILE A 212 2.46 -12.91 -8.80
CA ILE A 212 3.00 -13.08 -7.44
C ILE A 212 1.99 -12.50 -6.45
N GLY A 213 1.29 -13.39 -5.77
CA GLY A 213 0.41 -13.06 -4.66
C GLY A 213 1.19 -12.67 -3.42
N LYS A 214 0.62 -11.77 -2.61
CA LYS A 214 1.25 -11.24 -1.41
C LYS A 214 0.28 -11.34 -0.24
N ARG A 215 0.72 -11.92 0.89
CA ARG A 215 0.00 -11.82 2.17
C ARG A 215 0.54 -10.63 2.97
N PRO A 216 -0.33 -9.90 3.68
CA PRO A 216 -1.76 -10.15 3.93
C PRO A 216 -2.71 -9.65 2.82
N HIS A 217 -2.23 -8.96 1.78
CA HIS A 217 -3.03 -8.27 0.77
C HIS A 217 -4.14 -9.13 0.16
N LEU A 218 -3.85 -10.39 -0.16
CA LEU A 218 -4.77 -11.27 -0.88
C LEU A 218 -5.55 -12.24 0.02
N ASN A 219 -5.46 -12.12 1.35
CA ASN A 219 -6.14 -13.06 2.24
C ASN A 219 -7.65 -13.16 1.97
N SER A 220 -8.34 -12.03 1.72
CA SER A 220 -9.77 -12.01 1.39
C SER A 220 -10.08 -12.69 0.05
N LYS A 221 -9.25 -12.51 -0.97
CA LYS A 221 -9.42 -13.11 -2.29
C LYS A 221 -9.21 -14.62 -2.27
N LEU A 222 -8.24 -15.06 -1.48
CA LEU A 222 -7.97 -16.48 -1.25
C LEU A 222 -9.10 -17.14 -0.43
N GLN A 223 -9.62 -16.45 0.58
CA GLN A 223 -10.75 -16.92 1.38
C GLN A 223 -12.03 -17.05 0.54
N ALA A 224 -12.31 -16.05 -0.27
CA ALA A 224 -13.46 -16.06 -1.20
C ALA A 224 -13.31 -17.08 -2.33
N GLY A 225 -12.11 -17.61 -2.58
CA GLY A 225 -11.83 -18.53 -3.68
C GLY A 225 -11.79 -17.87 -5.05
N THR A 226 -11.78 -16.55 -5.13
CA THR A 226 -11.61 -15.80 -6.41
C THR A 226 -10.19 -15.96 -6.96
N LEU A 227 -9.21 -16.11 -6.07
CA LEU A 227 -7.85 -16.53 -6.38
C LEU A 227 -7.49 -17.79 -5.61
N CYS A 228 -6.57 -18.57 -6.16
CA CYS A 228 -5.98 -19.73 -5.51
C CYS A 228 -4.45 -19.73 -5.68
N ALA A 229 -3.76 -20.48 -4.80
CA ALA A 229 -2.32 -20.69 -4.87
C ALA A 229 -2.06 -22.06 -5.50
N PRO A 230 -1.69 -22.15 -6.78
CA PRO A 230 -1.59 -23.45 -7.50
C PRO A 230 -0.56 -24.38 -6.89
N PHE A 231 0.46 -23.87 -6.23
CA PHE A 231 1.54 -24.66 -5.64
C PHE A 231 1.44 -24.77 -4.10
N GLY A 232 0.33 -24.31 -3.52
CA GLY A 232 0.09 -24.40 -2.09
C GLY A 232 1.22 -23.78 -1.25
N THR A 233 1.63 -24.50 -0.19
CA THR A 233 2.69 -24.05 0.72
C THR A 233 4.10 -24.17 0.14
N HIS A 234 4.29 -24.98 -0.87
CA HIS A 234 5.60 -25.18 -1.52
C HIS A 234 6.08 -23.95 -2.30
N GLY A 235 5.14 -23.12 -2.75
CA GLY A 235 5.46 -21.90 -3.48
C GLY A 235 5.64 -20.67 -2.60
N VAL A 236 5.70 -20.79 -1.28
CA VAL A 236 5.72 -19.64 -0.38
C VAL A 236 7.15 -19.21 -0.06
N ALA A 237 7.45 -17.93 -0.32
CA ALA A 237 8.66 -17.25 0.15
C ALA A 237 8.29 -16.24 1.24
N SER A 238 8.98 -16.30 2.40
CA SER A 238 8.82 -15.33 3.49
C SER A 238 9.74 -14.14 3.29
N LEU A 239 9.22 -12.92 3.44
CA LEU A 239 9.94 -11.70 3.06
C LEU A 239 10.02 -10.64 4.17
N GLY A 240 9.62 -10.92 5.38
CA GLY A 240 9.61 -9.93 6.47
C GLY A 240 8.22 -9.71 7.05
N SER A 241 7.93 -8.49 7.51
CA SER A 241 6.67 -8.20 8.21
C SER A 241 6.24 -6.74 8.04
N PHE A 242 4.95 -6.50 8.22
CA PHE A 242 4.43 -5.15 8.45
C PHE A 242 4.52 -4.81 9.93
N HIS A 243 4.85 -3.55 10.21
CA HIS A 243 4.95 -2.99 11.55
C HIS A 243 3.99 -1.82 11.71
N VAL A 244 3.46 -1.65 12.90
CA VAL A 244 2.68 -0.47 13.27
C VAL A 244 3.60 0.48 14.04
N VAL A 245 3.71 1.70 13.54
CA VAL A 245 4.41 2.82 14.19
C VAL A 245 3.37 3.85 14.61
N VAL A 246 3.39 4.25 15.86
CA VAL A 246 2.54 5.32 16.39
C VAL A 246 3.41 6.57 16.56
N ALA A 247 2.94 7.70 16.03
CA ALA A 247 3.67 8.95 16.15
C ALA A 247 3.72 9.43 17.60
N PRO A 248 4.84 10.00 18.09
CA PRO A 248 4.94 10.56 19.43
C PRO A 248 3.89 11.66 19.71
N SER A 249 3.54 12.44 18.68
CA SER A 249 2.51 13.48 18.74
C SER A 249 1.08 12.95 18.92
N ALA A 250 0.86 11.65 18.66
CA ALA A 250 -0.42 10.99 18.87
C ALA A 250 -0.76 10.75 20.36
N THR A 251 0.09 11.19 21.29
CA THR A 251 -0.13 11.01 22.74
C THR A 251 -1.42 11.68 23.25
N GLY A 252 -1.88 12.76 22.62
CA GLY A 252 -3.19 13.36 22.90
C GLY A 252 -4.39 12.58 22.34
N ARG A 253 -4.14 11.62 21.42
CA ARG A 253 -5.13 10.74 20.79
C ARG A 253 -4.96 9.29 21.25
N GLY A 254 -4.26 9.04 22.37
CA GLY A 254 -3.84 7.73 22.86
C GLY A 254 -4.95 6.69 22.82
N ALA A 255 -6.13 6.99 23.38
CA ALA A 255 -7.25 6.05 23.39
C ALA A 255 -7.78 5.70 21.99
N VAL A 256 -7.81 6.67 21.06
CA VAL A 256 -8.27 6.46 19.66
C VAL A 256 -7.24 5.64 18.88
N GLY A 257 -5.97 6.01 19.00
CA GLY A 257 -4.85 5.28 18.38
C GLY A 257 -4.76 3.84 18.91
N ASP A 258 -4.87 3.67 20.22
CA ASP A 258 -4.86 2.35 20.86
C ASP A 258 -6.03 1.47 20.41
N ALA A 259 -7.23 2.04 20.32
CA ALA A 259 -8.41 1.35 19.80
C ALA A 259 -8.20 0.87 18.34
N PHE A 260 -7.60 1.71 17.50
CA PHE A 260 -7.31 1.36 16.11
C PHE A 260 -6.24 0.26 16.02
N VAL A 261 -5.15 0.38 16.78
CA VAL A 261 -4.10 -0.65 16.83
C VAL A 261 -4.63 -1.98 17.35
N ALA A 262 -5.46 -1.95 18.39
CA ALA A 262 -6.11 -3.16 18.92
C ALA A 262 -7.03 -3.80 17.88
N TRP A 263 -7.79 -2.97 17.13
CA TRP A 263 -8.63 -3.43 16.03
C TRP A 263 -7.79 -4.04 14.90
N LEU A 264 -6.72 -3.39 14.44
CA LEU A 264 -5.81 -3.94 13.42
C LEU A 264 -5.32 -5.34 13.80
N ARG A 265 -4.87 -5.51 15.05
CA ARG A 265 -4.43 -6.82 15.55
C ARG A 265 -5.55 -7.85 15.58
N SER A 266 -6.78 -7.41 15.86
CA SER A 266 -7.94 -8.31 15.83
C SER A 266 -8.26 -8.79 14.41
N GLU A 267 -8.10 -7.92 13.40
CA GLU A 267 -8.30 -8.26 11.99
C GLU A 267 -7.22 -9.22 11.48
N VAL A 268 -5.96 -9.02 11.88
CA VAL A 268 -4.88 -9.97 11.56
C VAL A 268 -5.18 -11.36 12.14
N ARG A 269 -5.52 -11.44 13.42
CA ARG A 269 -5.91 -12.72 14.05
C ARG A 269 -7.11 -13.38 13.38
N ARG A 270 -8.07 -12.58 12.89
CA ARG A 270 -9.22 -13.09 12.14
C ARG A 270 -8.78 -13.71 10.81
N ASP A 271 -7.90 -13.04 10.08
CA ASP A 271 -7.34 -13.54 8.82
C ASP A 271 -6.56 -14.84 9.05
N GLU A 272 -5.71 -14.90 10.06
CA GLU A 272 -4.93 -16.09 10.41
C GLU A 272 -5.81 -17.29 10.71
N ARG A 273 -6.85 -17.11 11.54
CA ARG A 273 -7.83 -18.17 11.86
C ARG A 273 -8.58 -18.64 10.62
N ALA A 274 -8.98 -17.73 9.74
CA ALA A 274 -9.70 -18.09 8.53
C ALA A 274 -8.81 -18.86 7.55
N MET A 275 -7.51 -18.53 7.49
CA MET A 275 -6.54 -19.22 6.65
C MET A 275 -6.13 -20.59 7.22
N ALA A 276 -6.11 -20.76 8.55
CA ALA A 276 -5.85 -22.04 9.17
C ALA A 276 -6.95 -23.07 8.86
N LYS A 277 -8.23 -22.66 8.97
CA LYS A 277 -9.39 -23.52 8.67
C LYS A 277 -9.48 -24.01 7.22
N LYS A 278 -8.76 -23.42 6.29
CA LYS A 278 -8.76 -23.80 4.87
C LYS A 278 -7.59 -24.74 4.51
N ARG A 279 -6.71 -25.02 5.49
CA ARG A 279 -5.59 -25.97 5.35
C ARG A 279 -5.96 -27.39 5.75
N ASP A 280 -7.00 -27.53 6.58
CA ASP A 280 -7.63 -28.78 6.96
C ASP A 280 -8.75 -29.12 5.95
#